data_9643234da3f1a445b8021ec0c3e5cf96
#
_entry.id   9643234da3f1a445b8021ec0c3e5cf96
#
_cell.length_a   1.000
_cell.length_b   1.000
_cell.length_c   1.000
_cell.angle_alpha   90.00
_cell.angle_beta   90.00
_cell.angle_gamma   90.00
#
_symmetry.space_group_name_H-M   'P 1'
#
loop_
_entity.id
_entity.type
_entity.pdbx_description
1 polymer ?
#
loop_
_entity_poly.entity_id
_entity_poly.type
_entity_poly.pdbx_seq_one_letter_code
_entity_poly.pdbx_strand_id
1 'polypeptide(L)'
;MLYRLKLLLSRQNAKKERVRAKLEIDISIVFVMLGLLTFGWVMVTSASMIVALDDYNNPYFYSIRQGFFAIISIFLFLLALLVPTKNYEKNFNFFFFAMLLILVAVLVPGVGKSVNGARRWIPLLIINIQVAELAKLLAIIFFSGYIATNLKKMSEFKEGILTPITLLGCIAILLLMQPDFGSTVVISICVMGMLFVSGNKVRWYGLLLGAMVLMAATLVIISPYRMHRITGFLHPWENANGSGYQLVQALIGFGRGSWFGDGLGSGVQKQFFLPEAHTDFITSVIAEEIGVVGLMILLVVYLYIVFRAMSIAKLAFELKRHYQAFLAYGIGFWIGFQVFVNIGVNTGLLPTKGLTLPLISYGGSSLLIMCYTLGILVRVDFENKLLADTINPKYVYKKVK
;
A
#
# COMPACT_ATOMS: atom_id res chain seq x y z
N MET A 1 8.69 -45.05 36.70
CA MET A 1 7.93 -45.36 35.50
C MET A 1 6.83 -44.30 35.23
N LEU A 2 6.02 -43.94 36.18
CA LEU A 2 4.92 -42.92 36.07
C LEU A 2 5.42 -41.52 35.70
N TYR A 3 6.60 -41.06 36.15
CA TYR A 3 7.16 -39.76 35.85
C TYR A 3 7.58 -39.63 34.37
N ARG A 4 8.18 -40.69 33.78
CA ARG A 4 8.51 -40.76 32.37
C ARG A 4 7.29 -40.77 31.48
N LEU A 5 6.22 -41.43 31.89
CA LEU A 5 4.93 -41.40 31.15
C LEU A 5 4.28 -40.02 31.16
N LYS A 6 4.27 -39.31 32.31
CA LYS A 6 3.80 -37.91 32.40
C LYS A 6 4.62 -36.97 31.52
N LEU A 7 5.92 -37.15 31.43
CA LEU A 7 6.82 -36.34 30.57
C LEU A 7 6.59 -36.60 29.06
N LEU A 8 6.30 -37.87 28.70
CA LEU A 8 5.97 -38.23 27.31
C LEU A 8 4.59 -37.72 26.91
N LEU A 9 3.58 -37.81 27.79
CA LEU A 9 2.26 -37.26 27.56
C LEU A 9 2.26 -35.74 27.49
N SER A 10 3.05 -35.06 28.32
CA SER A 10 3.22 -33.59 28.25
C SER A 10 3.91 -33.17 26.96
N ARG A 11 4.89 -33.92 26.46
CA ARG A 11 5.56 -33.68 25.16
C ARG A 11 4.64 -33.97 23.98
N GLN A 12 3.79 -35.00 24.04
CA GLN A 12 2.80 -35.26 22.99
C GLN A 12 1.69 -34.21 22.97
N ASN A 13 1.22 -33.75 24.13
CA ASN A 13 0.24 -32.65 24.22
C ASN A 13 0.85 -31.33 23.72
N ALA A 14 2.08 -31.00 24.11
CA ALA A 14 2.80 -29.84 23.58
C ALA A 14 3.03 -29.94 22.07
N LYS A 15 3.24 -31.15 21.53
CA LYS A 15 3.37 -31.36 20.08
C LYS A 15 2.02 -31.26 19.36
N LYS A 16 0.92 -31.73 19.95
CA LYS A 16 -0.46 -31.54 19.45
C LYS A 16 -0.91 -30.07 19.51
N GLU A 17 -0.56 -29.35 20.58
CA GLU A 17 -0.83 -27.93 20.71
C GLU A 17 0.00 -27.09 19.72
N ARG A 18 1.28 -27.46 19.51
CA ARG A 18 2.10 -26.86 18.44
C ARG A 18 1.55 -27.12 17.04
N VAL A 19 0.91 -28.25 16.81
CA VAL A 19 0.25 -28.55 15.52
C VAL A 19 -1.05 -27.75 15.38
N ARG A 20 -1.79 -27.48 16.48
CA ARG A 20 -2.96 -26.57 16.48
C ARG A 20 -2.56 -25.11 16.29
N ALA A 21 -1.52 -24.62 16.98
CA ALA A 21 -0.99 -23.28 16.79
C ALA A 21 -0.42 -23.07 15.36
N LYS A 22 0.00 -24.14 14.68
CA LYS A 22 0.46 -24.12 13.28
C LYS A 22 -0.62 -23.74 12.26
N LEU A 23 -1.89 -23.64 12.65
CA LEU A 23 -3.03 -23.39 11.74
C LEU A 23 -3.75 -22.06 12.00
N GLU A 24 -3.30 -21.23 12.96
CA GLU A 24 -3.94 -19.93 13.25
C GLU A 24 -3.37 -18.78 12.40
N ILE A 25 -3.41 -18.95 11.09
CA ILE A 25 -3.27 -17.84 10.14
C ILE A 25 -4.46 -16.90 10.37
N ASP A 26 -4.24 -15.59 10.25
CA ASP A 26 -5.33 -14.62 10.30
C ASP A 26 -6.21 -14.75 9.04
N ILE A 27 -7.17 -15.63 9.13
CA ILE A 27 -8.12 -15.94 8.04
C ILE A 27 -8.91 -14.69 7.67
N SER A 28 -9.15 -13.76 8.59
CA SER A 28 -9.93 -12.55 8.30
C SER A 28 -9.25 -11.62 7.30
N ILE A 29 -7.93 -11.42 7.40
CA ILE A 29 -7.16 -10.65 6.40
C ILE A 29 -7.19 -11.36 5.05
N VAL A 30 -7.12 -12.70 5.02
CA VAL A 30 -7.17 -13.48 3.79
C VAL A 30 -8.52 -13.31 3.09
N PHE A 31 -9.62 -13.43 3.83
CA PHE A 31 -10.97 -13.23 3.28
C PHE A 31 -11.17 -11.81 2.74
N VAL A 32 -10.72 -10.81 3.49
CA VAL A 32 -10.82 -9.41 3.07
C VAL A 32 -9.97 -9.16 1.81
N MET A 33 -8.75 -9.68 1.75
CA MET A 33 -7.91 -9.60 0.56
C MET A 33 -8.57 -10.23 -0.67
N LEU A 34 -9.10 -11.46 -0.53
CA LEU A 34 -9.78 -12.15 -1.62
C LEU A 34 -11.06 -11.41 -2.04
N GLY A 35 -11.82 -10.88 -1.09
CA GLY A 35 -12.99 -10.06 -1.36
C GLY A 35 -12.66 -8.80 -2.15
N LEU A 36 -11.61 -8.07 -1.76
CA LEU A 36 -11.14 -6.88 -2.48
C LEU A 36 -10.60 -7.21 -3.87
N LEU A 37 -9.87 -8.33 -4.03
CA LEU A 37 -9.40 -8.79 -5.34
C LEU A 37 -10.56 -9.12 -6.27
N THR A 38 -11.57 -9.84 -5.77
CA THR A 38 -12.75 -10.23 -6.56
C THR A 38 -13.58 -8.98 -6.91
N PHE A 39 -13.83 -8.11 -5.95
CA PHE A 39 -14.52 -6.84 -6.17
C PHE A 39 -13.75 -5.96 -7.17
N GLY A 40 -12.44 -5.84 -7.01
CA GLY A 40 -11.57 -5.11 -7.94
C GLY A 40 -11.62 -5.68 -9.35
N TRP A 41 -11.64 -7.00 -9.50
CA TRP A 41 -11.76 -7.63 -10.81
C TRP A 41 -13.09 -7.28 -11.50
N VAL A 42 -14.21 -7.32 -10.76
CA VAL A 42 -15.53 -6.92 -11.28
C VAL A 42 -15.53 -5.45 -11.69
N MET A 43 -15.02 -4.56 -10.80
CA MET A 43 -15.02 -3.12 -11.07
C MET A 43 -14.07 -2.72 -12.21
N VAL A 44 -12.89 -3.33 -12.30
CA VAL A 44 -11.98 -3.12 -13.44
C VAL A 44 -12.62 -3.61 -14.75
N THR A 45 -13.32 -4.75 -14.73
CA THR A 45 -14.04 -5.23 -15.90
C THR A 45 -15.08 -4.19 -16.33
N SER A 46 -15.93 -3.72 -15.40
CA SER A 46 -16.92 -2.68 -15.69
C SER A 46 -16.29 -1.39 -16.24
N ALA A 47 -15.26 -0.89 -15.58
CA ALA A 47 -14.63 0.38 -15.91
C ALA A 47 -13.82 0.35 -17.23
N SER A 48 -13.39 -0.83 -17.71
CA SER A 48 -12.47 -0.90 -18.84
C SER A 48 -13.05 -1.46 -20.12
N MET A 49 -14.27 -2.06 -20.11
CA MET A 49 -14.81 -2.78 -21.27
C MET A 49 -14.84 -1.94 -22.55
N ILE A 50 -15.25 -0.69 -22.47
CA ILE A 50 -15.44 0.17 -23.64
C ILE A 50 -14.09 0.59 -24.21
N VAL A 51 -13.15 1.02 -23.32
CA VAL A 51 -11.79 1.37 -23.70
C VAL A 51 -11.04 0.15 -24.25
N ALA A 52 -11.23 -1.02 -23.66
CA ALA A 52 -10.63 -2.27 -24.14
C ALA A 52 -11.13 -2.69 -25.51
N LEU A 53 -12.41 -2.47 -25.80
CA LEU A 53 -12.99 -2.75 -27.11
C LEU A 53 -12.40 -1.82 -28.19
N ASP A 54 -12.26 -0.54 -27.88
CA ASP A 54 -11.70 0.46 -28.81
C ASP A 54 -10.19 0.21 -29.08
N ASP A 55 -9.39 0.04 -28.03
CA ASP A 55 -7.93 -0.08 -28.14
C ASP A 55 -7.47 -1.44 -28.67
N TYR A 56 -8.19 -2.53 -28.33
CA TYR A 56 -7.74 -3.93 -28.56
C TYR A 56 -8.74 -4.80 -29.29
N ASN A 57 -9.88 -4.30 -29.74
CA ASN A 57 -10.99 -5.08 -30.30
C ASN A 57 -11.44 -6.27 -29.39
N ASN A 58 -11.20 -6.16 -28.10
CA ASN A 58 -11.57 -7.18 -27.11
C ASN A 58 -12.01 -6.51 -25.80
N PRO A 59 -13.30 -6.54 -25.46
CA PRO A 59 -13.82 -5.85 -24.27
C PRO A 59 -13.28 -6.41 -22.97
N TYR A 60 -12.79 -7.65 -22.97
CA TYR A 60 -12.26 -8.33 -21.77
C TYR A 60 -10.73 -8.25 -21.64
N PHE A 61 -10.03 -7.49 -22.47
CA PHE A 61 -8.56 -7.43 -22.46
C PHE A 61 -7.99 -7.10 -21.09
N TYR A 62 -8.45 -6.03 -20.46
CA TYR A 62 -7.99 -5.63 -19.13
C TYR A 62 -8.49 -6.59 -18.03
N SER A 63 -9.71 -7.11 -18.15
CA SER A 63 -10.28 -8.08 -17.21
C SER A 63 -9.47 -9.38 -17.16
N ILE A 64 -9.10 -9.94 -18.32
CA ILE A 64 -8.27 -11.16 -18.41
C ILE A 64 -6.90 -10.93 -17.78
N ARG A 65 -6.28 -9.78 -18.07
CA ARG A 65 -4.98 -9.42 -17.47
C ARG A 65 -5.07 -9.22 -15.97
N GLN A 66 -6.12 -8.56 -15.47
CA GLN A 66 -6.34 -8.38 -14.03
C GLN A 66 -6.52 -9.74 -13.34
N GLY A 67 -7.31 -10.65 -13.91
CA GLY A 67 -7.48 -12.01 -13.40
C GLY A 67 -6.16 -12.79 -13.35
N PHE A 68 -5.34 -12.70 -14.39
CA PHE A 68 -4.02 -13.30 -14.45
C PHE A 68 -3.10 -12.73 -13.34
N PHE A 69 -3.05 -11.41 -13.17
CA PHE A 69 -2.28 -10.78 -12.11
C PHE A 69 -2.82 -11.14 -10.72
N ALA A 70 -4.14 -11.28 -10.54
CA ALA A 70 -4.72 -11.70 -9.27
C ALA A 70 -4.27 -13.12 -8.87
N ILE A 71 -4.22 -14.06 -9.81
CA ILE A 71 -3.73 -15.43 -9.57
C ILE A 71 -2.26 -15.40 -9.14
N ILE A 72 -1.40 -14.68 -9.87
CA ILE A 72 0.02 -14.54 -9.52
C ILE A 72 0.16 -13.85 -8.16
N SER A 73 -0.67 -12.86 -7.86
CA SER A 73 -0.66 -12.15 -6.59
C SER A 73 -1.00 -13.06 -5.41
N ILE A 74 -1.97 -13.96 -5.57
CA ILE A 74 -2.31 -14.98 -4.55
C ILE A 74 -1.12 -15.92 -4.34
N PHE A 75 -0.44 -16.33 -5.42
CA PHE A 75 0.76 -17.14 -5.31
C PHE A 75 1.89 -16.42 -4.56
N LEU A 76 2.12 -15.13 -4.85
CA LEU A 76 3.11 -14.31 -4.14
C LEU A 76 2.72 -14.09 -2.67
N PHE A 77 1.44 -13.93 -2.36
CA PHE A 77 0.94 -13.89 -0.98
C PHE A 77 1.31 -15.19 -0.24
N LEU A 78 1.07 -16.35 -0.84
CA LEU A 78 1.42 -17.65 -0.24
C LEU A 78 2.94 -17.80 -0.07
N LEU A 79 3.74 -17.34 -1.03
CA LEU A 79 5.21 -17.31 -0.90
C LEU A 79 5.65 -16.44 0.28
N ALA A 80 5.05 -15.26 0.46
CA ALA A 80 5.38 -14.38 1.58
C ALA A 80 5.08 -15.03 2.94
N LEU A 81 4.03 -15.86 3.03
CA LEU A 81 3.72 -16.64 4.23
C LEU A 81 4.80 -17.68 4.59
N LEU A 82 5.53 -18.18 3.60
CA LEU A 82 6.57 -19.18 3.81
C LEU A 82 7.89 -18.55 4.31
N VAL A 83 8.13 -17.27 4.03
CA VAL A 83 9.37 -16.58 4.37
C VAL A 83 9.33 -16.07 5.81
N PRO A 84 10.21 -16.57 6.72
CA PRO A 84 10.28 -16.05 8.08
C PRO A 84 10.66 -14.57 8.12
N THR A 85 9.99 -13.79 8.98
CA THR A 85 10.26 -12.35 9.10
C THR A 85 11.68 -12.02 9.52
N LYS A 86 12.33 -12.94 10.23
CA LYS A 86 13.76 -12.86 10.60
C LYS A 86 14.70 -12.70 9.39
N ASN A 87 14.33 -13.22 8.21
CA ASN A 87 15.15 -13.08 7.01
C ASN A 87 15.16 -11.63 6.51
N TYR A 88 14.02 -10.93 6.57
CA TYR A 88 13.96 -9.52 6.26
C TYR A 88 14.72 -8.69 7.29
N GLU A 89 14.55 -8.99 8.58
CA GLU A 89 15.25 -8.35 9.68
C GLU A 89 16.76 -8.45 9.56
N LYS A 90 17.28 -9.64 9.26
CA LYS A 90 18.73 -9.87 9.13
C LYS A 90 19.33 -9.11 7.95
N ASN A 91 18.57 -8.94 6.87
CA ASN A 91 19.05 -8.43 5.59
C ASN A 91 18.49 -7.04 5.24
N PHE A 92 17.99 -6.26 6.21
CA PHE A 92 17.31 -4.99 5.90
C PHE A 92 18.22 -3.98 5.15
N ASN A 93 19.52 -3.95 5.44
CA ASN A 93 20.49 -3.12 4.72
C ASN A 93 20.63 -3.53 3.25
N PHE A 94 20.63 -4.84 2.96
CA PHE A 94 20.64 -5.33 1.58
C PHE A 94 19.43 -4.80 0.80
N PHE A 95 18.24 -4.80 1.39
CA PHE A 95 17.02 -4.29 0.76
C PHE A 95 17.09 -2.79 0.46
N PHE A 96 17.79 -2.00 1.28
CA PHE A 96 18.03 -0.59 1.02
C PHE A 96 18.90 -0.39 -0.22
N PHE A 97 20.04 -1.06 -0.30
CA PHE A 97 20.91 -0.95 -1.46
C PHE A 97 20.28 -1.52 -2.73
N ALA A 98 19.53 -2.62 -2.64
CA ALA A 98 18.76 -3.17 -3.73
C ALA A 98 17.70 -2.17 -4.23
N MET A 99 17.00 -1.49 -3.32
CA MET A 99 16.06 -0.43 -3.66
C MET A 99 16.74 0.72 -4.41
N LEU A 100 17.86 1.23 -3.89
CA LEU A 100 18.59 2.31 -4.57
C LEU A 100 19.07 1.86 -5.95
N LEU A 101 19.61 0.64 -6.06
CA LEU A 101 20.06 0.09 -7.33
C LEU A 101 18.93 0.04 -8.37
N ILE A 102 17.75 -0.44 -7.99
CA ILE A 102 16.59 -0.55 -8.89
C ILE A 102 16.07 0.84 -9.27
N LEU A 103 16.04 1.80 -8.31
CA LEU A 103 15.66 3.19 -8.59
C LEU A 103 16.62 3.89 -9.53
N VAL A 104 17.92 3.62 -9.45
CA VAL A 104 18.94 4.12 -10.39
C VAL A 104 18.83 3.41 -11.73
N ALA A 105 18.69 2.07 -11.73
CA ALA A 105 18.62 1.27 -12.95
C ALA A 105 17.50 1.70 -13.89
N VAL A 106 16.32 2.06 -13.35
CA VAL A 106 15.19 2.50 -14.19
C VAL A 106 15.45 3.84 -14.89
N LEU A 107 16.35 4.67 -14.35
CA LEU A 107 16.74 5.95 -14.98
C LEU A 107 17.68 5.75 -16.18
N VAL A 108 18.38 4.61 -16.22
CA VAL A 108 19.34 4.31 -17.31
C VAL A 108 18.58 4.11 -18.62
N PRO A 109 18.98 4.83 -19.71
CA PRO A 109 18.42 4.61 -21.03
C PRO A 109 18.61 3.14 -21.48
N GLY A 110 17.55 2.54 -22.03
CA GLY A 110 17.55 1.14 -22.45
C GLY A 110 17.11 0.14 -21.39
N VAL A 111 17.18 0.46 -20.07
CA VAL A 111 16.66 -0.38 -18.99
C VAL A 111 15.23 0.01 -18.62
N GLY A 112 14.99 1.30 -18.37
CA GLY A 112 13.68 1.82 -18.03
C GLY A 112 12.84 2.17 -19.26
N LYS A 113 11.58 1.68 -19.30
CA LYS A 113 10.59 2.07 -20.31
C LYS A 113 9.95 3.41 -19.91
N SER A 114 9.92 4.36 -20.85
CA SER A 114 9.22 5.63 -20.70
C SER A 114 7.75 5.48 -21.10
N VAL A 115 6.85 5.90 -20.21
CA VAL A 115 5.42 5.98 -20.46
C VAL A 115 4.96 7.38 -20.05
N ASN A 116 4.27 8.09 -20.93
CA ASN A 116 3.82 9.48 -20.70
C ASN A 116 4.95 10.43 -20.22
N GLY A 117 6.14 10.28 -20.81
CA GLY A 117 7.31 11.12 -20.48
C GLY A 117 8.03 10.77 -19.16
N ALA A 118 7.62 9.73 -18.46
CA ALA A 118 8.23 9.32 -17.20
C ALA A 118 8.80 7.89 -17.29
N ARG A 119 10.07 7.73 -16.90
CA ARG A 119 10.73 6.41 -16.84
C ARG A 119 10.53 5.80 -15.47
N ARG A 120 9.52 4.91 -15.34
CA ARG A 120 9.09 4.32 -14.06
C ARG A 120 8.97 2.81 -14.13
N TRP A 121 9.07 2.21 -15.31
CA TRP A 121 8.76 0.82 -15.56
C TRP A 121 9.97 0.05 -16.04
N ILE A 122 10.23 -1.11 -15.46
CA ILE A 122 11.20 -2.06 -15.97
C ILE A 122 10.42 -3.17 -16.67
N PRO A 123 10.61 -3.35 -18.00
CA PRO A 123 9.96 -4.43 -18.74
C PRO A 123 10.64 -5.76 -18.39
N LEU A 124 9.87 -6.69 -17.81
CA LEU A 124 10.29 -8.06 -17.59
C LEU A 124 9.41 -8.97 -18.46
N LEU A 125 9.95 -9.44 -19.58
CA LEU A 125 9.33 -10.37 -20.54
C LEU A 125 7.78 -10.25 -20.69
N ILE A 126 7.03 -10.62 -19.68
CA ILE A 126 5.56 -10.67 -19.68
C ILE A 126 4.94 -9.55 -18.85
N ILE A 127 5.68 -8.97 -17.90
CA ILE A 127 5.19 -8.02 -16.88
C ILE A 127 6.04 -6.77 -16.89
N ASN A 128 5.42 -5.61 -16.89
CA ASN A 128 6.12 -4.36 -16.60
C ASN A 128 6.04 -4.09 -15.10
N ILE A 129 7.18 -4.04 -14.41
CA ILE A 129 7.22 -3.72 -12.98
C ILE A 129 7.41 -2.23 -12.79
N GLN A 130 6.50 -1.59 -12.06
CA GLN A 130 6.66 -0.23 -11.60
C GLN A 130 7.59 -0.21 -10.39
N VAL A 131 8.76 0.39 -10.58
CA VAL A 131 9.82 0.37 -9.56
C VAL A 131 9.38 1.04 -8.26
N ALA A 132 8.58 2.09 -8.35
CA ALA A 132 8.07 2.82 -7.19
C ALA A 132 7.19 1.95 -6.27
N GLU A 133 6.40 1.01 -6.81
CA GLU A 133 5.61 0.08 -5.99
C GLU A 133 6.52 -0.82 -5.14
N LEU A 134 7.56 -1.38 -5.78
CA LEU A 134 8.55 -2.19 -5.07
C LEU A 134 9.33 -1.35 -4.05
N ALA A 135 9.70 -0.13 -4.39
CA ALA A 135 10.43 0.78 -3.51
C ALA A 135 9.67 1.10 -2.22
N LYS A 136 8.33 1.21 -2.27
CA LYS A 136 7.49 1.40 -1.06
C LYS A 136 7.68 0.26 -0.07
N LEU A 137 7.61 -0.99 -0.53
CA LEU A 137 7.81 -2.16 0.32
C LEU A 137 9.23 -2.23 0.86
N LEU A 138 10.24 -2.04 0.00
CA LEU A 138 11.64 -2.10 0.40
C LEU A 138 12.01 -0.99 1.40
N ALA A 139 11.44 0.21 1.25
CA ALA A 139 11.59 1.30 2.21
C ALA A 139 11.01 0.91 3.59
N ILE A 140 9.81 0.31 3.63
CA ILE A 140 9.20 -0.15 4.89
C ILE A 140 10.07 -1.22 5.55
N ILE A 141 10.56 -2.21 4.80
CA ILE A 141 11.46 -3.26 5.30
C ILE A 141 12.73 -2.64 5.90
N PHE A 142 13.35 -1.71 5.19
CA PHE A 142 14.58 -1.05 5.62
C PHE A 142 14.36 -0.19 6.86
N PHE A 143 13.39 0.73 6.84
CA PHE A 143 13.16 1.63 7.97
C PHE A 143 12.67 0.89 9.22
N SER A 144 11.98 -0.25 9.07
CA SER A 144 11.66 -1.14 10.20
C SER A 144 12.92 -1.67 10.88
N GLY A 145 13.92 -2.08 10.10
CA GLY A 145 15.21 -2.54 10.63
C GLY A 145 16.03 -1.42 11.25
N TYR A 146 16.07 -0.27 10.58
CA TYR A 146 16.77 0.92 11.07
C TYR A 146 16.22 1.37 12.43
N ILE A 147 14.89 1.52 12.55
CA ILE A 147 14.24 1.96 13.78
C ILE A 147 14.43 0.92 14.89
N ALA A 148 14.22 -0.37 14.59
CA ALA A 148 14.37 -1.44 15.59
C ALA A 148 15.80 -1.50 16.16
N THR A 149 16.81 -1.34 15.32
CA THR A 149 18.23 -1.36 15.73
C THR A 149 18.58 -0.12 16.58
N ASN A 150 18.02 1.03 16.27
CA ASN A 150 18.34 2.30 16.93
C ASN A 150 17.28 2.76 17.93
N LEU A 151 16.34 1.90 18.35
CA LEU A 151 15.15 2.26 19.11
C LEU A 151 15.45 3.12 20.36
N LYS A 152 16.51 2.77 21.10
CA LYS A 152 16.93 3.52 22.31
C LYS A 152 17.44 4.92 21.99
N LYS A 153 17.90 5.18 20.78
CA LYS A 153 18.47 6.45 20.33
C LYS A 153 17.51 7.28 19.48
N MET A 154 16.27 6.82 19.27
CA MET A 154 15.29 7.54 18.46
C MET A 154 14.92 8.92 19.01
N SER A 155 15.14 9.17 20.31
CA SER A 155 14.97 10.50 20.93
C SER A 155 16.12 11.48 20.63
N GLU A 156 17.25 11.01 20.10
CA GLU A 156 18.42 11.81 19.74
C GLU A 156 18.23 12.43 18.34
N PHE A 157 18.82 13.62 18.13
CA PHE A 157 18.66 14.34 16.86
C PHE A 157 19.24 13.57 15.66
N LYS A 158 20.40 12.97 15.84
CA LYS A 158 21.15 12.31 14.76
C LYS A 158 20.43 11.05 14.29
N GLU A 159 20.17 10.11 15.20
CA GLU A 159 19.59 8.79 14.88
C GLU A 159 18.08 8.86 14.67
N GLY A 160 17.39 9.75 15.39
CA GLY A 160 15.94 9.87 15.30
C GLY A 160 15.45 10.69 14.11
N ILE A 161 16.27 11.62 13.58
CA ILE A 161 15.84 12.57 12.55
C ILE A 161 16.83 12.71 11.43
N LEU A 162 18.06 13.15 11.70
CA LEU A 162 19.01 13.51 10.66
C LEU A 162 19.29 12.33 9.72
N THR A 163 19.63 11.17 10.29
CA THR A 163 19.93 9.97 9.48
C THR A 163 18.71 9.46 8.69
N PRO A 164 17.51 9.24 9.31
CA PRO A 164 16.34 8.81 8.55
C PRO A 164 15.96 9.76 7.41
N ILE A 165 16.06 11.08 7.64
CA ILE A 165 15.73 12.08 6.61
C ILE A 165 16.75 12.07 5.49
N THR A 166 18.03 11.96 5.81
CA THR A 166 19.06 11.87 4.77
C THR A 166 18.84 10.64 3.88
N LEU A 167 18.54 9.49 4.48
CA LEU A 167 18.24 8.24 3.76
C LEU A 167 16.95 8.36 2.95
N LEU A 168 15.90 8.94 3.53
CA LEU A 168 14.66 9.23 2.84
C LEU A 168 14.87 10.24 1.70
N GLY A 169 15.71 11.25 1.91
CA GLY A 169 16.08 12.24 0.90
C GLY A 169 16.74 11.61 -0.33
N CYS A 170 17.62 10.63 -0.14
CA CYS A 170 18.22 9.87 -1.23
C CYS A 170 17.15 9.15 -2.08
N ILE A 171 16.19 8.48 -1.41
CA ILE A 171 15.08 7.81 -2.07
C ILE A 171 14.20 8.82 -2.82
N ALA A 172 13.86 9.93 -2.14
CA ALA A 172 13.00 10.98 -2.69
C ALA A 172 13.61 11.63 -3.94
N ILE A 173 14.90 11.93 -3.93
CA ILE A 173 15.61 12.50 -5.10
C ILE A 173 15.50 11.55 -6.28
N LEU A 174 15.78 10.25 -6.10
CA LEU A 174 15.70 9.27 -7.19
C LEU A 174 14.28 9.14 -7.76
N LEU A 175 13.25 9.15 -6.90
CA LEU A 175 11.85 9.12 -7.33
C LEU A 175 11.42 10.42 -8.04
N LEU A 176 11.90 11.58 -7.57
CA LEU A 176 11.61 12.87 -8.21
C LEU A 176 12.29 13.00 -9.59
N MET A 177 13.45 12.36 -9.77
CA MET A 177 14.09 12.23 -11.11
C MET A 177 13.27 11.35 -12.06
N GLN A 178 12.38 10.49 -11.55
CA GLN A 178 11.41 9.69 -12.32
C GLN A 178 10.07 10.40 -12.51
N PRO A 179 9.96 11.70 -12.34
CA PRO A 179 8.79 12.55 -12.02
C PRO A 179 7.69 11.88 -11.16
N ASP A 180 8.04 10.97 -10.21
CA ASP A 180 7.09 10.28 -9.37
C ASP A 180 6.91 10.92 -7.98
N PHE A 181 6.23 12.06 -7.98
CA PHE A 181 5.90 12.79 -6.75
C PHE A 181 4.93 12.02 -5.85
N GLY A 182 3.99 11.27 -6.42
CA GLY A 182 2.98 10.52 -5.65
C GLY A 182 3.63 9.47 -4.74
N SER A 183 4.46 8.61 -5.30
CA SER A 183 5.19 7.58 -4.54
C SER A 183 6.16 8.19 -3.52
N THR A 184 6.79 9.31 -3.85
CA THR A 184 7.65 10.07 -2.92
C THR A 184 6.87 10.48 -1.67
N VAL A 185 5.68 11.05 -1.83
CA VAL A 185 4.83 11.48 -0.72
C VAL A 185 4.38 10.28 0.11
N VAL A 186 3.94 9.18 -0.53
CA VAL A 186 3.52 7.97 0.18
C VAL A 186 4.64 7.40 1.05
N ILE A 187 5.85 7.21 0.47
CA ILE A 187 6.99 6.69 1.23
C ILE A 187 7.35 7.62 2.38
N SER A 188 7.38 8.94 2.13
CA SER A 188 7.72 9.94 3.14
C SER A 188 6.76 9.90 4.33
N ILE A 189 5.45 9.84 4.08
CA ILE A 189 4.45 9.78 5.15
C ILE A 189 4.49 8.45 5.88
N CYS A 190 4.69 7.32 5.18
CA CYS A 190 4.86 6.03 5.83
C CYS A 190 6.06 6.04 6.79
N VAL A 191 7.22 6.50 6.33
CA VAL A 191 8.44 6.58 7.15
C VAL A 191 8.24 7.55 8.32
N MET A 192 7.62 8.71 8.09
CA MET A 192 7.29 9.67 9.14
C MET A 192 6.36 9.04 10.18
N GLY A 193 5.30 8.32 9.78
CA GLY A 193 4.42 7.59 10.67
C GLY A 193 5.16 6.55 11.52
N MET A 194 6.08 5.80 10.93
CA MET A 194 6.92 4.83 11.63
C MET A 194 7.86 5.50 12.65
N LEU A 195 8.49 6.61 12.28
CA LEU A 195 9.32 7.42 13.17
C LEU A 195 8.50 8.02 14.32
N PHE A 196 7.25 8.43 14.06
CA PHE A 196 6.34 8.94 15.11
C PHE A 196 6.06 7.87 16.16
N VAL A 197 5.69 6.67 15.76
CA VAL A 197 5.39 5.57 16.68
C VAL A 197 6.64 5.07 17.40
N SER A 198 7.86 5.33 16.88
CA SER A 198 9.11 4.94 17.54
C SER A 198 9.44 5.73 18.82
N GLY A 199 8.62 6.73 19.17
CA GLY A 199 8.83 7.55 20.37
C GLY A 199 9.74 8.75 20.17
N ASN A 200 9.88 9.21 18.93
CA ASN A 200 10.64 10.42 18.61
C ASN A 200 9.96 11.70 19.17
N LYS A 201 10.73 12.75 19.44
CA LYS A 201 10.20 14.00 20.03
C LYS A 201 9.29 14.73 19.06
N VAL A 202 8.04 15.02 19.45
CA VAL A 202 7.00 15.67 18.62
C VAL A 202 7.46 16.99 17.98
N ARG A 203 8.31 17.78 18.68
CA ARG A 203 8.86 19.04 18.14
C ARG A 203 9.58 18.90 16.80
N TRP A 204 10.20 17.76 16.56
CA TRP A 204 10.93 17.50 15.33
C TRP A 204 9.98 17.22 14.15
N TYR A 205 8.76 16.70 14.44
CA TYR A 205 7.74 16.52 13.41
C TYR A 205 7.24 17.83 12.85
N GLY A 206 7.06 18.85 13.72
CA GLY A 206 6.68 20.18 13.27
C GLY A 206 7.72 20.77 12.30
N LEU A 207 9.00 20.61 12.62
CA LEU A 207 10.09 21.08 11.77
C LEU A 207 10.14 20.31 10.45
N LEU A 208 9.97 18.97 10.50
CA LEU A 208 9.94 18.13 9.31
C LEU A 208 8.75 18.40 8.40
N LEU A 209 7.57 18.51 8.99
CA LEU A 209 6.36 18.84 8.26
C LEU A 209 6.51 20.22 7.59
N GLY A 210 7.04 21.21 8.31
CA GLY A 210 7.34 22.53 7.75
C GLY A 210 8.33 22.45 6.58
N ALA A 211 9.41 21.69 6.72
CA ALA A 211 10.39 21.50 5.65
C ALA A 211 9.77 20.77 4.43
N MET A 212 8.95 19.75 4.65
CA MET A 212 8.24 19.04 3.57
C MET A 212 7.25 19.95 2.84
N VAL A 213 6.47 20.75 3.57
CA VAL A 213 5.53 21.72 2.97
C VAL A 213 6.30 22.77 2.18
N LEU A 214 7.39 23.32 2.73
CA LEU A 214 8.22 24.29 2.02
C LEU A 214 8.82 23.69 0.74
N MET A 215 9.35 22.49 0.82
CA MET A 215 9.89 21.78 -0.34
C MET A 215 8.81 21.51 -1.39
N ALA A 216 7.63 21.05 -0.97
CA ALA A 216 6.51 20.81 -1.88
C ALA A 216 6.05 22.11 -2.55
N ALA A 217 5.92 23.21 -1.80
CA ALA A 217 5.59 24.53 -2.32
C ALA A 217 6.62 25.01 -3.35
N THR A 218 7.90 24.89 -3.02
CA THR A 218 9.01 25.26 -3.94
C THR A 218 8.95 24.44 -5.24
N LEU A 219 8.75 23.11 -5.12
CA LEU A 219 8.64 22.23 -6.28
C LEU A 219 7.41 22.53 -7.16
N VAL A 220 6.33 23.04 -6.58
CA VAL A 220 5.13 23.47 -7.32
C VAL A 220 5.41 24.79 -8.03
N ILE A 221 5.98 25.77 -7.35
CA ILE A 221 6.26 27.11 -7.93
C ILE A 221 7.23 27.03 -9.10
N ILE A 222 8.26 26.20 -9.00
CA ILE A 222 9.29 26.05 -10.06
C ILE A 222 8.73 25.33 -11.30
N SER A 223 7.67 24.50 -11.16
CA SER A 223 7.15 23.69 -12.27
C SER A 223 5.80 24.20 -12.77
N PRO A 224 5.72 24.81 -13.98
CA PRO A 224 4.44 25.26 -14.56
C PRO A 224 3.40 24.14 -14.63
N TYR A 225 3.81 22.93 -14.97
CA TYR A 225 2.92 21.76 -15.03
C TYR A 225 2.26 21.44 -13.67
N ARG A 226 3.03 21.54 -12.56
CA ARG A 226 2.49 21.31 -11.22
C ARG A 226 1.59 22.45 -10.76
N MET A 227 1.95 23.69 -11.13
CA MET A 227 1.12 24.86 -10.85
C MET A 227 -0.23 24.73 -11.56
N HIS A 228 -0.26 24.36 -12.85
CA HIS A 228 -1.53 24.11 -13.56
C HIS A 228 -2.40 23.06 -12.90
N ARG A 229 -1.81 21.98 -12.34
CA ARG A 229 -2.57 20.98 -11.59
C ARG A 229 -3.16 21.52 -10.29
N ILE A 230 -2.44 22.39 -9.58
CA ILE A 230 -2.96 23.07 -8.37
C ILE A 230 -4.10 24.02 -8.74
N THR A 231 -3.94 24.82 -9.80
CA THR A 231 -4.98 25.72 -10.28
C THR A 231 -6.25 24.95 -10.69
N GLY A 232 -6.08 23.85 -11.45
CA GLY A 232 -7.20 23.00 -11.83
C GLY A 232 -7.85 22.28 -10.64
N PHE A 233 -7.12 22.05 -9.54
CA PHE A 233 -7.69 21.53 -8.30
C PHE A 233 -8.46 22.57 -7.51
N LEU A 234 -7.95 23.82 -7.41
CA LEU A 234 -8.62 24.91 -6.65
C LEU A 234 -9.86 25.44 -7.36
N HIS A 235 -9.82 25.50 -8.69
CA HIS A 235 -10.92 26.00 -9.55
C HIS A 235 -11.26 24.97 -10.64
N PRO A 236 -11.78 23.77 -10.27
CA PRO A 236 -11.95 22.67 -11.21
C PRO A 236 -12.96 23.00 -12.31
N TRP A 237 -14.07 23.66 -11.99
CA TRP A 237 -15.12 24.00 -12.94
C TRP A 237 -14.72 25.09 -13.94
N GLU A 238 -13.88 26.05 -13.52
CA GLU A 238 -13.34 27.08 -14.41
C GLU A 238 -12.30 26.48 -15.39
N ASN A 239 -11.65 25.40 -14.98
CA ASN A 239 -10.66 24.67 -15.77
C ASN A 239 -11.17 23.32 -16.29
N ALA A 240 -12.50 23.19 -16.46
CA ALA A 240 -13.15 21.92 -16.80
C ALA A 240 -12.70 21.31 -18.12
N ASN A 241 -12.21 22.12 -19.09
CA ASN A 241 -11.69 21.64 -20.36
C ASN A 241 -10.16 21.49 -20.40
N GLY A 242 -9.49 21.63 -19.24
CA GLY A 242 -8.03 21.60 -19.12
C GLY A 242 -7.56 20.79 -17.92
N SER A 243 -6.76 21.42 -17.06
CA SER A 243 -6.15 20.74 -15.89
C SER A 243 -7.13 20.23 -14.86
N GLY A 244 -8.36 20.76 -14.80
CA GLY A 244 -9.45 20.32 -13.93
C GLY A 244 -10.33 19.21 -14.51
N TYR A 245 -10.17 18.87 -15.80
CA TYR A 245 -11.08 17.94 -16.50
C TYR A 245 -11.30 16.62 -15.77
N GLN A 246 -10.22 15.93 -15.40
CA GLN A 246 -10.32 14.64 -14.72
C GLN A 246 -11.09 14.72 -13.38
N LEU A 247 -10.83 15.79 -12.61
CA LEU A 247 -11.49 16.00 -11.34
C LEU A 247 -12.99 16.33 -11.53
N VAL A 248 -13.32 17.17 -12.51
CA VAL A 248 -14.71 17.50 -12.82
C VAL A 248 -15.50 16.25 -13.21
N GLN A 249 -14.94 15.42 -14.11
CA GLN A 249 -15.60 14.18 -14.51
C GLN A 249 -15.74 13.19 -13.33
N ALA A 250 -14.73 13.13 -12.46
CA ALA A 250 -14.82 12.34 -11.24
C ALA A 250 -15.96 12.81 -10.33
N LEU A 251 -16.07 14.13 -10.08
CA LEU A 251 -17.14 14.71 -9.25
C LEU A 251 -18.53 14.54 -9.88
N ILE A 252 -18.65 14.61 -11.20
CA ILE A 252 -19.90 14.31 -11.91
C ILE A 252 -20.30 12.84 -11.66
N GLY A 253 -19.34 11.89 -11.72
CA GLY A 253 -19.59 10.49 -11.38
C GLY A 253 -20.14 10.31 -9.97
N PHE A 254 -19.52 10.96 -8.97
CA PHE A 254 -20.01 10.96 -7.58
C PHE A 254 -21.43 11.55 -7.47
N GLY A 255 -21.71 12.67 -8.17
CA GLY A 255 -23.02 13.32 -8.16
C GLY A 255 -24.11 12.44 -8.75
N ARG A 256 -23.82 11.73 -9.86
CA ARG A 256 -24.76 10.81 -10.51
C ARG A 256 -25.07 9.60 -9.64
N GLY A 257 -24.04 8.95 -9.10
CA GLY A 257 -24.21 7.73 -8.31
C GLY A 257 -25.02 7.94 -7.02
N SER A 258 -25.13 9.18 -6.53
CA SER A 258 -25.93 9.48 -5.35
C SER A 258 -25.69 8.49 -4.20
N TRP A 259 -26.72 8.06 -3.47
CA TRP A 259 -26.58 7.14 -2.34
C TRP A 259 -26.34 5.67 -2.76
N PHE A 260 -27.03 5.17 -3.79
CA PHE A 260 -27.10 3.74 -4.12
C PHE A 260 -26.54 3.38 -5.50
N GLY A 261 -26.09 4.36 -6.26
CA GLY A 261 -25.53 4.17 -7.61
C GLY A 261 -26.57 3.99 -8.71
N ASP A 262 -26.11 4.15 -9.95
CA ASP A 262 -26.93 3.93 -11.16
C ASP A 262 -27.05 2.44 -11.53
N GLY A 263 -26.38 1.54 -10.78
CA GLY A 263 -26.29 0.10 -11.04
C GLY A 263 -24.94 -0.31 -11.66
N LEU A 264 -24.54 -1.54 -11.37
CA LEU A 264 -23.28 -2.10 -11.86
C LEU A 264 -23.30 -2.16 -13.41
N GLY A 265 -22.28 -1.62 -14.04
CA GLY A 265 -22.18 -1.55 -15.49
C GLY A 265 -22.83 -0.34 -16.12
N SER A 266 -23.67 0.42 -15.41
CA SER A 266 -24.45 1.54 -15.93
C SER A 266 -23.73 2.89 -15.90
N GLY A 267 -22.51 2.95 -15.36
CA GLY A 267 -21.72 4.18 -15.27
C GLY A 267 -21.47 4.80 -16.65
N VAL A 268 -21.63 6.11 -16.76
CA VAL A 268 -21.40 6.89 -17.99
C VAL A 268 -19.99 7.43 -18.05
N GLN A 269 -19.39 7.77 -16.89
CA GLN A 269 -18.05 8.36 -16.85
C GLN A 269 -16.96 7.49 -17.48
N LYS A 270 -17.11 6.17 -17.42
CA LYS A 270 -16.21 5.20 -18.06
C LYS A 270 -16.31 5.15 -19.59
N GLN A 271 -17.32 5.83 -20.20
CA GLN A 271 -17.53 5.90 -21.64
C GLN A 271 -16.71 7.05 -22.24
N PHE A 272 -15.38 7.00 -22.11
CA PHE A 272 -14.40 7.99 -22.57
C PHE A 272 -14.46 9.38 -21.91
N PHE A 273 -15.42 9.65 -21.00
CA PHE A 273 -15.47 10.92 -20.30
C PHE A 273 -14.38 11.03 -19.23
N LEU A 274 -14.08 9.97 -18.50
CA LEU A 274 -13.08 9.95 -17.43
C LEU A 274 -11.84 9.16 -17.86
N PRO A 275 -10.73 9.85 -18.21
CA PRO A 275 -9.45 9.19 -18.47
C PRO A 275 -8.97 8.42 -17.24
N GLU A 276 -8.31 7.28 -17.45
CA GLU A 276 -7.78 6.42 -16.38
C GLU A 276 -8.87 5.92 -15.39
N ALA A 277 -10.12 5.74 -15.88
CA ALA A 277 -11.26 5.30 -15.09
C ALA A 277 -11.03 3.94 -14.39
N HIS A 278 -10.28 3.02 -15.02
CA HIS A 278 -9.98 1.69 -14.49
C HIS A 278 -8.70 1.63 -13.64
N THR A 279 -7.92 2.70 -13.58
CA THR A 279 -6.67 2.80 -12.81
C THR A 279 -6.83 3.74 -11.63
N ASP A 280 -6.52 5.04 -11.80
CA ASP A 280 -6.43 6.02 -10.73
C ASP A 280 -7.79 6.57 -10.27
N PHE A 281 -8.78 6.56 -11.17
CA PHE A 281 -10.12 7.10 -10.95
C PHE A 281 -11.20 6.03 -10.77
N ILE A 282 -10.82 4.79 -10.50
CA ILE A 282 -11.78 3.69 -10.29
C ILE A 282 -12.76 3.97 -9.15
N THR A 283 -12.33 4.73 -8.13
CA THR A 283 -13.17 5.15 -7.01
C THR A 283 -14.39 5.96 -7.47
N SER A 284 -14.22 6.80 -8.49
CA SER A 284 -15.34 7.57 -9.06
C SER A 284 -16.32 6.68 -9.83
N VAL A 285 -15.82 5.66 -10.54
CA VAL A 285 -16.67 4.65 -11.21
C VAL A 285 -17.42 3.82 -10.17
N ILE A 286 -16.75 3.42 -9.07
CA ILE A 286 -17.40 2.72 -7.94
C ILE A 286 -18.52 3.59 -7.35
N ALA A 287 -18.25 4.88 -7.13
CA ALA A 287 -19.24 5.82 -6.60
C ALA A 287 -20.42 6.01 -7.57
N GLU A 288 -20.19 6.07 -8.89
CA GLU A 288 -21.25 6.19 -9.90
C GLU A 288 -22.13 4.92 -9.96
N GLU A 289 -21.51 3.72 -9.95
CA GLU A 289 -22.22 2.46 -10.15
C GLU A 289 -22.87 1.87 -8.89
N ILE A 290 -22.20 2.02 -7.72
CA ILE A 290 -22.63 1.39 -6.44
C ILE A 290 -23.07 2.47 -5.43
N GLY A 291 -22.79 3.71 -5.70
CA GLY A 291 -23.15 4.85 -4.85
C GLY A 291 -22.21 5.07 -3.66
N VAL A 292 -22.53 6.13 -2.92
CA VAL A 292 -21.76 6.53 -1.73
C VAL A 292 -21.81 5.44 -0.65
N VAL A 293 -22.94 4.75 -0.49
CA VAL A 293 -23.08 3.65 0.49
C VAL A 293 -22.08 2.52 0.19
N GLY A 294 -21.95 2.11 -1.07
CA GLY A 294 -20.96 1.10 -1.47
C GLY A 294 -19.53 1.54 -1.20
N LEU A 295 -19.22 2.82 -1.48
CA LEU A 295 -17.92 3.38 -1.18
C LEU A 295 -17.62 3.44 0.33
N MET A 296 -18.62 3.76 1.16
CA MET A 296 -18.49 3.77 2.62
C MET A 296 -18.21 2.35 3.16
N ILE A 297 -18.91 1.33 2.64
CA ILE A 297 -18.63 -0.07 2.99
C ILE A 297 -17.18 -0.42 2.62
N LEU A 298 -16.73 -0.04 1.43
CA LEU A 298 -15.36 -0.26 0.98
C LEU A 298 -14.34 0.43 1.90
N LEU A 299 -14.61 1.67 2.31
CA LEU A 299 -13.77 2.40 3.27
C LEU A 299 -13.68 1.66 4.61
N VAL A 300 -14.79 1.14 5.13
CA VAL A 300 -14.81 0.34 6.38
C VAL A 300 -13.95 -0.92 6.22
N VAL A 301 -13.99 -1.58 5.07
CA VAL A 301 -13.13 -2.75 4.78
C VAL A 301 -11.65 -2.38 4.80
N TYR A 302 -11.24 -1.25 4.22
CA TYR A 302 -9.85 -0.79 4.29
C TYR A 302 -9.46 -0.38 5.71
N LEU A 303 -10.32 0.32 6.44
CA LEU A 303 -10.09 0.67 7.85
C LEU A 303 -9.90 -0.59 8.69
N TYR A 304 -10.65 -1.66 8.43
CA TYR A 304 -10.45 -2.94 9.09
C TYR A 304 -9.03 -3.48 8.88
N ILE A 305 -8.49 -3.47 7.64
CA ILE A 305 -7.10 -3.90 7.37
C ILE A 305 -6.10 -3.04 8.15
N VAL A 306 -6.28 -1.72 8.13
CA VAL A 306 -5.40 -0.78 8.84
C VAL A 306 -5.43 -1.03 10.34
N PHE A 307 -6.61 -1.12 10.97
CA PHE A 307 -6.73 -1.39 12.39
C PHE A 307 -6.16 -2.77 12.76
N ARG A 308 -6.33 -3.76 11.88
CA ARG A 308 -5.76 -5.08 12.08
C ARG A 308 -4.23 -5.04 12.04
N ALA A 309 -3.64 -4.32 11.08
CA ALA A 309 -2.20 -4.10 11.00
C ALA A 309 -1.66 -3.41 12.27
N MET A 310 -2.36 -2.38 12.78
CA MET A 310 -2.01 -1.72 14.05
C MET A 310 -2.07 -2.67 15.24
N SER A 311 -3.08 -3.55 15.29
CA SER A 311 -3.23 -4.56 16.36
C SER A 311 -2.10 -5.60 16.33
N ILE A 312 -1.73 -6.07 15.14
CA ILE A 312 -0.59 -6.98 14.92
C ILE A 312 0.72 -6.32 15.35
N ALA A 313 0.91 -5.07 14.98
CA ALA A 313 2.08 -4.28 15.34
C ALA A 313 2.19 -4.09 16.86
N LYS A 314 1.08 -3.76 17.53
CA LYS A 314 1.03 -3.61 18.99
C LYS A 314 1.39 -4.91 19.70
N LEU A 315 0.84 -6.05 19.27
CA LEU A 315 1.18 -7.36 19.83
C LEU A 315 2.68 -7.68 19.64
N ALA A 316 3.24 -7.41 18.45
CA ALA A 316 4.67 -7.60 18.20
C ALA A 316 5.52 -6.74 19.14
N PHE A 317 5.12 -5.49 19.38
CA PHE A 317 5.82 -4.57 20.28
C PHE A 317 5.78 -5.06 21.73
N GLU A 318 4.64 -5.52 22.22
CA GLU A 318 4.46 -6.13 23.56
C GLU A 318 5.35 -7.37 23.74
N LEU A 319 5.54 -8.16 22.67
CA LEU A 319 6.42 -9.33 22.62
C LEU A 319 7.91 -8.98 22.42
N LYS A 320 8.28 -7.70 22.44
CA LYS A 320 9.64 -7.18 22.19
C LYS A 320 10.21 -7.52 20.82
N ARG A 321 9.34 -7.79 19.84
CA ARG A 321 9.67 -8.01 18.45
C ARG A 321 9.60 -6.70 17.68
N HIS A 322 10.55 -5.80 17.96
CA HIS A 322 10.49 -4.40 17.49
C HIS A 322 10.51 -4.30 15.96
N TYR A 323 11.34 -5.09 15.27
CA TYR A 323 11.37 -5.12 13.81
C TYR A 323 10.00 -5.43 13.21
N GLN A 324 9.37 -6.52 13.68
CA GLN A 324 8.07 -6.97 13.21
C GLN A 324 6.96 -5.97 13.55
N ALA A 325 7.09 -5.28 14.68
CA ALA A 325 6.16 -4.23 15.06
C ALA A 325 6.22 -3.06 14.06
N PHE A 326 7.41 -2.53 13.76
CA PHE A 326 7.55 -1.44 12.80
C PHE A 326 7.22 -1.84 11.38
N LEU A 327 7.50 -3.09 10.99
CA LEU A 327 7.10 -3.63 9.69
C LEU A 327 5.56 -3.61 9.53
N ALA A 328 4.83 -4.08 10.54
CA ALA A 328 3.36 -4.06 10.52
C ALA A 328 2.79 -2.64 10.58
N TYR A 329 3.37 -1.72 11.39
CA TYR A 329 3.00 -0.30 11.38
C TYR A 329 3.20 0.32 10.00
N GLY A 330 4.35 0.11 9.38
CA GLY A 330 4.67 0.64 8.05
C GLY A 330 3.69 0.15 6.98
N ILE A 331 3.32 -1.13 6.99
CA ILE A 331 2.32 -1.70 6.08
C ILE A 331 0.95 -1.06 6.30
N GLY A 332 0.52 -0.92 7.56
CA GLY A 332 -0.75 -0.27 7.89
C GLY A 332 -0.81 1.20 7.45
N PHE A 333 0.26 1.97 7.69
CA PHE A 333 0.38 3.35 7.22
C PHE A 333 0.35 3.45 5.70
N TRP A 334 1.05 2.55 5.00
CA TRP A 334 1.04 2.54 3.54
C TRP A 334 -0.37 2.33 2.98
N ILE A 335 -1.05 1.26 3.40
CA ILE A 335 -2.40 0.95 2.92
C ILE A 335 -3.36 2.11 3.26
N GLY A 336 -3.38 2.55 4.52
CA GLY A 336 -4.27 3.62 4.97
C GLY A 336 -4.06 4.93 4.22
N PHE A 337 -2.80 5.33 4.05
CA PHE A 337 -2.49 6.57 3.38
C PHE A 337 -2.74 6.51 1.87
N GLN A 338 -2.43 5.39 1.20
CA GLN A 338 -2.69 5.23 -0.23
C GLN A 338 -4.20 5.25 -0.54
N VAL A 339 -5.03 4.61 0.30
CA VAL A 339 -6.50 4.69 0.21
C VAL A 339 -6.98 6.12 0.45
N PHE A 340 -6.49 6.79 1.50
CA PHE A 340 -6.84 8.17 1.81
C PHE A 340 -6.53 9.11 0.64
N VAL A 341 -5.35 8.98 0.03
CA VAL A 341 -4.98 9.82 -1.12
C VAL A 341 -5.84 9.51 -2.34
N ASN A 342 -6.07 8.23 -2.67
CA ASN A 342 -6.89 7.87 -3.82
C ASN A 342 -8.32 8.40 -3.68
N ILE A 343 -8.98 8.17 -2.55
CA ILE A 343 -10.33 8.70 -2.30
C ILE A 343 -10.30 10.23 -2.26
N GLY A 344 -9.32 10.84 -1.58
CA GLY A 344 -9.19 12.29 -1.48
C GLY A 344 -9.00 12.98 -2.84
N VAL A 345 -8.25 12.36 -3.77
CA VAL A 345 -8.09 12.85 -5.14
C VAL A 345 -9.41 12.75 -5.90
N ASN A 346 -10.11 11.62 -5.81
CA ASN A 346 -11.35 11.38 -6.54
C ASN A 346 -12.52 12.25 -6.03
N THR A 347 -12.49 12.62 -4.74
CA THR A 347 -13.51 13.50 -4.12
C THR A 347 -13.15 14.98 -4.17
N GLY A 348 -12.00 15.34 -4.74
CA GLY A 348 -11.56 16.74 -4.78
C GLY A 348 -11.05 17.31 -3.44
N LEU A 349 -10.69 16.46 -2.48
CA LEU A 349 -10.02 16.89 -1.23
C LEU A 349 -8.52 17.07 -1.41
N LEU A 350 -7.93 16.39 -2.39
CA LEU A 350 -6.51 16.45 -2.71
C LEU A 350 -6.28 16.68 -4.20
N PRO A 351 -5.16 17.32 -4.58
CA PRO A 351 -4.84 17.57 -5.99
C PRO A 351 -4.64 16.26 -6.75
N THR A 352 -5.06 16.23 -7.99
CA THR A 352 -5.04 15.04 -8.85
C THR A 352 -3.65 14.42 -8.94
N LYS A 353 -3.55 13.16 -8.54
CA LYS A 353 -2.35 12.32 -8.57
C LYS A 353 -2.73 10.90 -8.97
N GLY A 354 -1.91 10.31 -9.82
CA GLY A 354 -2.04 8.92 -10.24
C GLY A 354 -1.55 7.97 -9.13
N LEU A 355 -2.44 7.57 -8.25
CA LEU A 355 -2.20 6.54 -7.25
C LEU A 355 -3.34 5.54 -7.26
N THR A 356 -3.00 4.29 -7.51
CA THR A 356 -3.98 3.19 -7.57
C THR A 356 -4.63 2.93 -6.21
N LEU A 357 -5.90 2.55 -6.19
CA LEU A 357 -6.58 2.04 -5.00
C LEU A 357 -6.08 0.59 -4.73
N PRO A 358 -5.47 0.32 -3.57
CA PRO A 358 -4.85 -0.97 -3.28
C PRO A 358 -5.79 -2.15 -3.53
N LEU A 359 -5.33 -3.21 -4.19
CA LEU A 359 -6.06 -4.46 -4.50
C LEU A 359 -7.25 -4.32 -5.47
N ILE A 360 -7.69 -3.12 -5.80
CA ILE A 360 -8.87 -2.88 -6.64
C ILE A 360 -8.49 -2.34 -8.01
N SER A 361 -7.76 -1.21 -8.07
CA SER A 361 -7.39 -0.59 -9.35
C SER A 361 -6.66 -1.55 -10.27
N TYR A 362 -6.83 -1.36 -11.57
CA TYR A 362 -5.99 -2.02 -12.56
C TYR A 362 -4.54 -1.57 -12.40
N GLY A 363 -3.67 -2.55 -12.13
CA GLY A 363 -2.24 -2.28 -11.93
C GLY A 363 -1.50 -3.55 -11.53
N GLY A 364 -0.95 -4.29 -12.50
CA GLY A 364 -0.29 -5.57 -12.25
C GLY A 364 0.77 -5.51 -11.15
N SER A 365 1.71 -4.55 -11.22
CA SER A 365 2.76 -4.40 -10.22
C SER A 365 2.23 -4.06 -8.84
N SER A 366 1.27 -3.14 -8.77
CA SER A 366 0.65 -2.73 -7.49
C SER A 366 -0.05 -3.92 -6.83
N LEU A 367 -0.79 -4.71 -7.61
CA LEU A 367 -1.50 -5.88 -7.12
C LEU A 367 -0.55 -6.95 -6.57
N LEU A 368 0.51 -7.27 -7.34
CA LEU A 368 1.52 -8.26 -6.96
C LEU A 368 2.20 -7.88 -5.65
N ILE A 369 2.67 -6.64 -5.54
CA ILE A 369 3.44 -6.17 -4.39
C ILE A 369 2.53 -5.99 -3.17
N MET A 370 1.30 -5.53 -3.36
CA MET A 370 0.34 -5.36 -2.25
C MET A 370 -0.07 -6.72 -1.66
N CYS A 371 -0.35 -7.74 -2.48
CA CYS A 371 -0.65 -9.09 -1.98
C CYS A 371 0.56 -9.70 -1.26
N TYR A 372 1.77 -9.54 -1.80
CA TYR A 372 2.99 -9.97 -1.11
C TYR A 372 3.16 -9.27 0.24
N THR A 373 2.88 -7.97 0.30
CA THR A 373 2.93 -7.16 1.53
C THR A 373 1.93 -7.63 2.57
N LEU A 374 0.69 -7.95 2.17
CA LEU A 374 -0.31 -8.55 3.07
C LEU A 374 0.12 -9.93 3.54
N GLY A 375 0.78 -10.72 2.69
CA GLY A 375 1.38 -11.99 3.09
C GLY A 375 2.42 -11.82 4.21
N ILE A 376 3.28 -10.81 4.10
CA ILE A 376 4.23 -10.45 5.17
C ILE A 376 3.48 -10.08 6.46
N LEU A 377 2.43 -9.27 6.38
CA LEU A 377 1.64 -8.86 7.54
C LEU A 377 1.01 -10.07 8.27
N VAL A 378 0.41 -10.98 7.51
CA VAL A 378 -0.16 -12.23 8.05
C VAL A 378 0.93 -13.12 8.63
N ARG A 379 2.12 -13.16 8.02
CA ARG A 379 3.28 -13.89 8.57
C ARG A 379 3.74 -13.30 9.91
N VAL A 380 3.77 -11.98 10.05
CA VAL A 380 4.05 -11.32 11.34
C VAL A 380 3.06 -11.74 12.42
N ASP A 381 1.76 -11.73 12.10
CA ASP A 381 0.70 -12.16 13.04
C ASP A 381 0.86 -13.61 13.46
N PHE A 382 1.09 -14.51 12.50
CA PHE A 382 1.34 -15.92 12.75
C PHE A 382 2.52 -16.15 13.70
N GLU A 383 3.66 -15.49 13.44
CA GLU A 383 4.84 -15.62 14.29
C GLU A 383 4.63 -15.02 15.68
N ASN A 384 3.86 -13.93 15.80
CA ASN A 384 3.50 -13.31 17.08
C ASN A 384 2.63 -14.25 17.92
N LYS A 385 1.61 -14.86 17.32
CA LYS A 385 0.73 -15.82 18.01
C LYS A 385 1.53 -17.05 18.47
N LEU A 386 2.39 -17.58 17.62
CA LEU A 386 3.25 -18.73 17.96
C LEU A 386 4.15 -18.41 19.15
N LEU A 387 4.71 -17.22 19.24
CA LEU A 387 5.56 -16.80 20.35
C LEU A 387 4.71 -16.54 21.61
N ALA A 388 3.57 -15.88 21.48
CA ALA A 388 2.67 -15.60 22.60
C ALA A 388 2.19 -16.90 23.28
N ASP A 389 1.86 -17.94 22.50
CA ASP A 389 1.47 -19.26 23.01
C ASP A 389 2.62 -19.95 23.76
N THR A 390 3.86 -19.74 23.34
CA THR A 390 5.03 -20.32 24.03
C THR A 390 5.33 -19.64 25.36
N ILE A 391 5.04 -18.33 25.48
CA ILE A 391 5.30 -17.54 26.71
C ILE A 391 4.15 -17.70 27.71
N ASN A 392 2.92 -17.63 27.27
CA ASN A 392 1.74 -17.75 28.12
C ASN A 392 0.53 -18.34 27.35
N PRO A 393 0.26 -19.65 27.48
CA PRO A 393 -0.81 -20.32 26.75
C PRO A 393 -2.22 -19.73 27.00
N LYS A 394 -2.43 -18.99 28.10
CA LYS A 394 -3.70 -18.34 28.42
C LYS A 394 -3.90 -16.97 27.75
N TYR A 395 -2.87 -16.38 27.15
CA TYR A 395 -2.94 -15.03 26.61
C TYR A 395 -3.74 -14.94 25.31
N VAL A 396 -3.68 -15.97 24.49
CA VAL A 396 -4.40 -16.03 23.19
C VAL A 396 -5.89 -16.17 23.38
N TYR A 397 -6.33 -16.97 24.36
CA TYR A 397 -7.76 -17.22 24.62
C TYR A 397 -8.52 -16.02 25.20
N LYS A 398 -7.83 -15.03 25.79
CA LYS A 398 -8.47 -13.87 26.44
C LYS A 398 -8.70 -12.66 25.51
N LYS A 399 -8.00 -12.59 24.36
CA LYS A 399 -8.12 -11.46 23.41
C LYS A 399 -8.90 -11.77 22.13
N VAL A 400 -9.35 -13.02 21.95
CA VAL A 400 -10.16 -13.45 20.78
C VAL A 400 -11.66 -13.48 21.10
N LYS A 401 -12.04 -13.17 22.34
CA LYS A 401 -13.40 -12.84 22.72
C LYS A 401 -13.49 -11.31 22.85
#